data_9265330bd410b637282f0ccb849050c2
#
_entry.id   9265330bd410b637282f0ccb849050c2
#
_cell.length_a   1.000
_cell.length_b   1.000
_cell.length_c   1.000
_cell.angle_alpha   90.00
_cell.angle_beta   90.00
_cell.angle_gamma   90.00
#
_symmetry.space_group_name_H-M   'P 1'
#
loop_
_entity.id
_entity.type
_entity.pdbx_description
1 polymer ?
#
loop_
_entity_poly.entity_id
_entity_poly.type
_entity_poly.pdbx_seq_one_letter_code
_entity_poly.pdbx_strand_id
1 'polypeptide(L)'
;MAWSRPVGWALDHLVYRTSVTGKSNVPTGGPVIFAGNHISFLDGPVMFGASPRPMHILVKQEMFKGFLGRVLTASGQLPVDRQGDRAALQRSKDLLAAGRCVGILPEGTRGSGEASDINGGVAWLALNSGAPVVPVAILGTRAGDEHLDFVPRPGRRFHVSFGTALTLGRRAGESGRASMDRAAQEIRAALAGHVRDAIQLSGQPLPFAETSKDLTAVAGTPADDH
;
A
#
# COMPACT_ATOMS: atom_id res chain seq x y z
N MET A 1 -1.86 8.33 -17.96
CA MET A 1 -1.27 7.11 -17.33
C MET A 1 -0.60 6.14 -18.33
N ALA A 2 -0.69 6.33 -19.64
CA ALA A 2 -0.11 5.37 -20.58
C ALA A 2 1.41 5.21 -20.44
N TRP A 3 2.15 6.27 -20.18
CA TRP A 3 3.60 6.28 -20.05
C TRP A 3 4.12 5.73 -18.69
N SER A 4 3.36 5.89 -17.61
CA SER A 4 3.81 5.54 -16.26
C SER A 4 3.87 4.04 -16.01
N ARG A 5 3.04 3.24 -16.68
CA ARG A 5 3.07 1.78 -16.56
C ARG A 5 4.36 1.16 -17.10
N PRO A 6 4.85 1.48 -18.32
CA PRO A 6 6.17 1.02 -18.77
C PRO A 6 7.30 1.41 -17.82
N VAL A 7 7.26 2.60 -17.22
CA VAL A 7 8.28 3.03 -16.24
C VAL A 7 8.22 2.18 -14.96
N GLY A 8 7.03 1.94 -14.41
CA GLY A 8 6.87 1.05 -13.26
C GLY A 8 7.31 -0.38 -13.56
N TRP A 9 6.94 -0.91 -14.73
CA TRP A 9 7.38 -2.23 -15.17
C TRP A 9 8.92 -2.30 -15.32
N ALA A 10 9.54 -1.26 -15.88
CA ALA A 10 10.99 -1.18 -16.01
C ALA A 10 11.68 -1.16 -14.64
N LEU A 11 11.14 -0.41 -13.67
CA LEU A 11 11.62 -0.43 -12.30
C LEU A 11 11.62 -1.85 -11.73
N ASP A 12 10.51 -2.57 -11.87
CA ASP A 12 10.32 -3.90 -11.31
C ASP A 12 11.18 -4.98 -11.98
N HIS A 13 11.39 -4.89 -13.30
CA HIS A 13 11.97 -6.00 -14.07
C HIS A 13 13.37 -5.70 -14.59
N LEU A 14 13.75 -4.42 -14.79
CA LEU A 14 15.09 -4.04 -15.28
C LEU A 14 16.00 -3.55 -14.16
N VAL A 15 15.45 -2.77 -13.20
CA VAL A 15 16.24 -2.30 -12.05
C VAL A 15 16.26 -3.35 -10.95
N TYR A 16 15.10 -3.92 -10.65
CA TYR A 16 14.92 -4.97 -9.65
C TYR A 16 14.47 -6.28 -10.29
N ARG A 17 14.54 -7.37 -9.54
CA ARG A 17 14.12 -8.70 -9.98
C ARG A 17 12.80 -9.05 -9.27
N THR A 18 11.71 -8.40 -9.69
CA THR A 18 10.40 -8.60 -9.07
C THR A 18 9.73 -9.84 -9.65
N SER A 19 9.44 -10.81 -8.80
CA SER A 19 8.52 -11.90 -9.12
C SER A 19 7.10 -11.52 -8.76
N VAL A 20 6.14 -11.83 -9.62
CA VAL A 20 4.74 -11.44 -9.43
C VAL A 20 3.84 -12.67 -9.53
N THR A 21 3.03 -12.91 -8.49
CA THR A 21 2.08 -14.03 -8.40
C THR A 21 0.65 -13.54 -8.19
N GLY A 22 -0.33 -14.41 -8.41
CA GLY A 22 -1.74 -14.12 -8.12
C GLY A 22 -2.41 -13.09 -9.03
N LYS A 23 -1.85 -12.72 -10.18
CA LYS A 23 -2.47 -11.76 -11.12
C LYS A 23 -3.89 -12.16 -11.55
N SER A 24 -4.18 -13.46 -11.60
CA SER A 24 -5.50 -14.01 -11.93
C SER A 24 -6.58 -13.72 -10.87
N ASN A 25 -6.17 -13.40 -9.64
CA ASN A 25 -7.08 -13.03 -8.55
C ASN A 25 -7.61 -11.59 -8.68
N VAL A 26 -7.00 -10.80 -9.55
CA VAL A 26 -7.40 -9.40 -9.77
C VAL A 26 -8.54 -9.36 -10.79
N PRO A 27 -9.70 -8.78 -10.43
CA PRO A 27 -10.80 -8.60 -11.39
C PRO A 27 -10.34 -7.89 -12.65
N THR A 28 -10.67 -8.42 -13.82
CA THR A 28 -10.24 -7.89 -15.12
C THR A 28 -10.93 -6.58 -15.50
N GLY A 29 -12.11 -6.31 -14.92
CA GLY A 29 -12.92 -5.11 -15.16
C GLY A 29 -13.51 -4.55 -13.87
N GLY A 30 -14.11 -3.36 -13.95
CA GLY A 30 -14.73 -2.68 -12.81
C GLY A 30 -13.72 -2.07 -11.82
N PRO A 31 -14.22 -1.48 -10.72
CA PRO A 31 -13.36 -0.89 -9.69
C PRO A 31 -12.63 -1.95 -8.87
N VAL A 32 -11.43 -1.64 -8.39
CA VAL A 32 -10.66 -2.49 -7.47
C VAL A 32 -9.91 -1.60 -6.48
N ILE A 33 -9.92 -1.99 -5.20
CA ILE A 33 -9.07 -1.44 -4.16
C ILE A 33 -7.92 -2.43 -3.93
N PHE A 34 -6.68 -2.03 -4.15
CA PHE A 34 -5.50 -2.80 -3.76
C PHE A 34 -5.05 -2.35 -2.38
N ALA A 35 -5.00 -3.27 -1.43
CA ALA A 35 -4.54 -3.03 -0.07
C ALA A 35 -3.21 -3.75 0.15
N GLY A 36 -2.09 -2.99 0.21
CA GLY A 36 -0.74 -3.54 0.35
C GLY A 36 -0.15 -3.35 1.74
N ASN A 37 0.71 -4.28 2.21
CA ASN A 37 1.54 -4.03 3.38
C ASN A 37 2.60 -2.95 3.11
N HIS A 38 3.15 -2.33 4.16
CA HIS A 38 4.02 -1.16 4.02
C HIS A 38 5.30 -1.27 4.83
N ILE A 39 6.40 -1.69 4.18
CA ILE A 39 7.73 -1.87 4.78
C ILE A 39 8.78 -0.87 4.25
N SER A 40 8.58 -0.31 3.05
CA SER A 40 9.53 0.57 2.37
C SER A 40 8.80 1.67 1.59
N PHE A 41 9.50 2.76 1.29
CA PHE A 41 8.99 3.79 0.37
C PHE A 41 8.83 3.27 -1.08
N LEU A 42 9.48 2.16 -1.43
CA LEU A 42 9.37 1.54 -2.75
C LEU A 42 8.10 0.68 -2.90
N ASP A 43 7.37 0.38 -1.84
CA ASP A 43 6.21 -0.51 -1.94
C ASP A 43 5.15 0.03 -2.90
N GLY A 44 4.88 1.34 -2.85
CA GLY A 44 3.97 1.99 -3.79
C GLY A 44 4.41 1.85 -5.25
N PRO A 45 5.61 2.31 -5.63
CA PRO A 45 6.16 2.13 -6.96
C PRO A 45 6.18 0.67 -7.45
N VAL A 46 6.59 -0.28 -6.59
CA VAL A 46 6.65 -1.71 -6.90
C VAL A 46 5.25 -2.30 -7.09
N MET A 47 4.31 -1.98 -6.21
CA MET A 47 2.92 -2.40 -6.39
C MET A 47 2.31 -1.85 -7.69
N PHE A 48 2.63 -0.61 -8.04
CA PHE A 48 2.17 0.03 -9.27
C PHE A 48 2.69 -0.67 -10.53
N GLY A 49 3.99 -0.99 -10.56
CA GLY A 49 4.65 -1.66 -11.69
C GLY A 49 4.20 -3.12 -11.85
N ALA A 50 4.05 -3.84 -10.74
CA ALA A 50 3.63 -5.24 -10.71
C ALA A 50 2.15 -5.45 -11.08
N SER A 51 1.32 -4.42 -10.90
CA SER A 51 -0.14 -4.54 -11.06
C SER A 51 -0.55 -4.89 -12.49
N PRO A 52 -1.48 -5.86 -12.68
CA PRO A 52 -2.03 -6.15 -14.00
C PRO A 52 -2.92 -5.02 -14.54
N ARG A 53 -3.38 -4.11 -13.68
CA ARG A 53 -4.26 -3.00 -14.05
C ARG A 53 -3.70 -1.64 -13.60
N PRO A 54 -3.92 -0.55 -14.37
CA PRO A 54 -3.55 0.79 -13.93
C PRO A 54 -4.24 1.15 -12.62
N MET A 55 -3.51 1.76 -11.67
CA MET A 55 -4.07 2.20 -10.39
C MET A 55 -3.63 3.61 -10.01
N HIS A 56 -4.41 4.24 -9.16
CA HIS A 56 -4.09 5.48 -8.50
C HIS A 56 -3.72 5.18 -7.05
N ILE A 57 -2.48 5.44 -6.64
CA ILE A 57 -2.03 5.18 -5.27
C ILE A 57 -2.18 6.43 -4.42
N LEU A 58 -2.64 6.27 -3.18
CA LEU A 58 -2.61 7.32 -2.18
C LEU A 58 -1.19 7.48 -1.66
N VAL A 59 -0.61 8.66 -1.87
CA VAL A 59 0.77 8.99 -1.51
C VAL A 59 0.77 10.24 -0.64
N LYS A 60 1.62 10.29 0.38
CA LYS A 60 1.73 11.42 1.29
C LYS A 60 1.87 12.74 0.54
N GLN A 61 1.13 13.77 0.96
CA GLN A 61 1.13 15.11 0.39
C GLN A 61 2.55 15.69 0.27
N GLU A 62 3.41 15.40 1.25
CA GLU A 62 4.78 15.92 1.29
C GLU A 62 5.66 15.40 0.13
N MET A 63 5.31 14.25 -0.45
CA MET A 63 6.02 13.70 -1.61
C MET A 63 5.70 14.42 -2.91
N PHE A 64 4.65 15.26 -2.94
CA PHE A 64 4.27 16.02 -4.14
C PHE A 64 5.05 17.32 -4.32
N LYS A 65 6.35 17.33 -3.97
CA LYS A 65 7.26 18.47 -4.13
C LYS A 65 8.31 18.19 -5.22
N GLY A 66 8.79 19.25 -5.85
CA GLY A 66 9.88 19.20 -6.82
C GLY A 66 9.59 18.30 -8.04
N PHE A 67 10.63 17.65 -8.55
CA PHE A 67 10.54 16.76 -9.71
C PHE A 67 9.68 15.53 -9.43
N LEU A 68 9.85 14.89 -8.26
CA LEU A 68 9.06 13.73 -7.86
C LEU A 68 7.57 14.07 -7.81
N GLY A 69 7.21 15.23 -7.26
CA GLY A 69 5.81 15.66 -7.21
C GLY A 69 5.19 15.82 -8.60
N ARG A 70 5.95 16.32 -9.58
CA ARG A 70 5.51 16.39 -10.98
C ARG A 70 5.28 15.01 -11.58
N VAL A 71 6.16 14.05 -11.30
CA VAL A 71 6.02 12.65 -11.76
C VAL A 71 4.78 12.00 -11.13
N LEU A 72 4.59 12.14 -9.82
CA LEU A 72 3.42 11.61 -9.11
C LEU A 72 2.11 12.18 -9.66
N THR A 73 2.05 13.50 -9.85
CA THR A 73 0.87 14.16 -10.42
C THR A 73 0.61 13.69 -11.85
N ALA A 74 1.64 13.65 -12.71
CA ALA A 74 1.52 13.24 -14.11
C ALA A 74 1.17 11.74 -14.26
N SER A 75 1.57 10.90 -13.30
CA SER A 75 1.17 9.49 -13.22
C SER A 75 -0.21 9.28 -12.57
N GLY A 76 -0.87 10.37 -12.13
CA GLY A 76 -2.21 10.35 -11.58
C GLY A 76 -2.29 9.80 -10.16
N GLN A 77 -1.21 9.89 -9.38
CA GLN A 77 -1.25 9.50 -7.97
C GLN A 77 -2.02 10.53 -7.15
N LEU A 78 -2.61 10.10 -6.03
CA LEU A 78 -3.46 10.95 -5.19
C LEU A 78 -2.70 11.42 -3.96
N PRO A 79 -2.56 12.74 -3.76
CA PRO A 79 -2.01 13.23 -2.51
C PRO A 79 -2.99 12.99 -1.36
N VAL A 80 -2.47 12.55 -0.21
CA VAL A 80 -3.24 12.33 1.03
C VAL A 80 -2.52 12.95 2.21
N ASP A 81 -3.26 13.68 3.04
CA ASP A 81 -2.81 14.12 4.36
C ASP A 81 -3.06 13.01 5.40
N ARG A 82 -2.13 12.83 6.34
CA ARG A 82 -2.22 11.82 7.40
C ARG A 82 -3.34 12.09 8.41
N GLN A 83 -3.81 13.31 8.53
CA GLN A 83 -4.81 13.73 9.52
C GLN A 83 -6.26 13.43 9.12
N GLY A 84 -6.48 12.49 8.18
CA GLY A 84 -7.83 12.06 7.78
C GLY A 84 -8.40 12.86 6.62
N ASP A 85 -7.68 12.90 5.51
CA ASP A 85 -8.07 13.61 4.30
C ASP A 85 -9.33 13.01 3.65
N ARG A 86 -10.48 13.53 4.09
CA ARG A 86 -11.79 13.17 3.51
C ARG A 86 -11.84 13.49 2.01
N ALA A 87 -11.13 14.51 1.56
CA ALA A 87 -11.10 14.88 0.14
C ALA A 87 -10.34 13.84 -0.69
N ALA A 88 -9.23 13.28 -0.18
CA ALA A 88 -8.53 12.18 -0.86
C ALA A 88 -9.39 10.92 -0.92
N LEU A 89 -10.12 10.57 0.16
CA LEU A 89 -11.05 9.44 0.15
C LEU A 89 -12.20 9.67 -0.82
N GLN A 90 -12.75 10.88 -0.90
CA GLN A 90 -13.82 11.20 -1.85
C GLN A 90 -13.31 11.08 -3.29
N ARG A 91 -12.13 11.67 -3.62
CA ARG A 91 -11.50 11.51 -4.95
C ARG A 91 -11.25 10.03 -5.30
N SER A 92 -10.82 9.23 -4.32
CA SER A 92 -10.63 7.79 -4.49
C SER A 92 -11.95 7.08 -4.82
N LYS A 93 -13.04 7.43 -4.10
CA LYS A 93 -14.38 6.91 -4.37
C LYS A 93 -14.86 7.28 -5.78
N ASP A 94 -14.62 8.52 -6.22
CA ASP A 94 -15.01 8.97 -7.56
C ASP A 94 -14.27 8.20 -8.66
N LEU A 95 -12.98 7.91 -8.45
CA LEU A 95 -12.20 7.05 -9.35
C LEU A 95 -12.73 5.62 -9.40
N LEU A 96 -13.09 5.06 -8.25
CA LEU A 96 -13.71 3.73 -8.18
C LEU A 96 -15.06 3.72 -8.89
N ALA A 97 -15.90 4.76 -8.72
CA ALA A 97 -17.16 4.90 -9.43
C ALA A 97 -16.98 4.97 -10.97
N ALA A 98 -15.82 5.51 -11.43
CA ALA A 98 -15.42 5.51 -12.83
C ALA A 98 -14.77 4.18 -13.29
N GLY A 99 -14.86 3.10 -12.51
CA GLY A 99 -14.31 1.78 -12.81
C GLY A 99 -12.79 1.69 -12.73
N ARG A 100 -12.14 2.68 -12.10
CA ARG A 100 -10.68 2.73 -11.91
C ARG A 100 -10.24 1.93 -10.69
N CYS A 101 -8.92 1.68 -10.60
CA CYS A 101 -8.33 1.02 -9.45
C CYS A 101 -7.65 2.03 -8.53
N VAL A 102 -7.74 1.81 -7.23
CA VAL A 102 -7.07 2.61 -6.19
C VAL A 102 -6.15 1.71 -5.37
N GLY A 103 -4.92 2.15 -5.15
CA GLY A 103 -3.94 1.49 -4.30
C GLY A 103 -3.82 2.22 -2.96
N ILE A 104 -3.84 1.47 -1.87
CA ILE A 104 -3.69 1.98 -0.51
C ILE A 104 -2.68 1.12 0.24
N LEU A 105 -1.81 1.75 1.03
CA LEU A 105 -1.00 1.12 2.03
C LEU A 105 -1.63 1.44 3.40
N PRO A 106 -2.56 0.60 3.91
CA PRO A 106 -3.50 1.00 4.97
C PRO A 106 -2.85 1.14 6.34
N GLU A 107 -1.63 0.66 6.55
CA GLU A 107 -0.85 0.88 7.77
C GLU A 107 -0.53 2.37 7.99
N GLY A 108 -0.58 3.19 6.94
CA GLY A 108 -0.36 4.64 6.98
C GLY A 108 1.07 5.07 7.29
N THR A 109 1.84 4.22 7.94
CA THR A 109 3.27 4.38 8.22
C THR A 109 4.02 3.12 7.83
N ARG A 110 5.28 3.27 7.44
CA ARG A 110 6.17 2.13 7.21
C ARG A 110 6.46 1.44 8.54
N GLY A 111 6.29 0.12 8.60
CA GLY A 111 6.46 -0.66 9.82
C GLY A 111 7.01 -2.05 9.56
N SER A 112 6.62 -3.03 10.37
CA SER A 112 6.97 -4.44 10.19
C SER A 112 6.32 -5.07 8.95
N GLY A 113 5.26 -4.47 8.44
CA GLY A 113 4.50 -5.01 7.29
C GLY A 113 3.57 -6.16 7.65
N GLU A 114 3.35 -6.41 8.93
CA GLU A 114 2.46 -7.47 9.42
C GLU A 114 0.97 -7.13 9.27
N ALA A 115 0.65 -5.92 8.81
CA ALA A 115 -0.70 -5.38 8.76
C ALA A 115 -1.40 -5.40 10.14
N SER A 116 -0.64 -5.18 11.20
CA SER A 116 -1.14 -5.24 12.59
C SER A 116 -2.14 -4.12 12.88
N ASP A 117 -2.02 -2.99 12.20
CA ASP A 117 -2.94 -1.87 12.31
C ASP A 117 -3.36 -1.35 10.93
N ILE A 118 -4.65 -1.08 10.75
CA ILE A 118 -5.21 -0.63 9.49
C ILE A 118 -6.06 0.62 9.70
N ASN A 119 -5.71 1.68 9.00
CA ASN A 119 -6.52 2.89 8.97
C ASN A 119 -7.90 2.63 8.37
N GLY A 120 -8.95 3.21 8.98
CA GLY A 120 -10.33 3.04 8.55
C GLY A 120 -10.66 3.52 7.12
N GLY A 121 -9.73 4.21 6.46
CA GLY A 121 -9.93 4.74 5.10
C GLY A 121 -10.22 3.65 4.06
N VAL A 122 -9.51 2.52 4.11
CA VAL A 122 -9.72 1.40 3.20
C VAL A 122 -11.08 0.74 3.42
N ALA A 123 -11.50 0.56 4.67
CA ALA A 123 -12.81 0.03 5.02
C ALA A 123 -13.94 0.98 4.57
N TRP A 124 -13.75 2.28 4.78
CA TRP A 124 -14.69 3.29 4.31
C TRP A 124 -14.85 3.25 2.79
N LEU A 125 -13.75 3.18 2.05
CA LEU A 125 -13.79 3.08 0.59
C LEU A 125 -14.51 1.81 0.13
N ALA A 126 -14.19 0.65 0.70
CA ALA A 126 -14.82 -0.61 0.34
C ALA A 126 -16.34 -0.57 0.56
N LEU A 127 -16.79 -0.11 1.74
CA LEU A 127 -18.21 -0.05 2.08
C LEU A 127 -18.99 1.01 1.30
N ASN A 128 -18.35 2.10 0.85
CA ASN A 128 -19.04 3.20 0.17
C ASN A 128 -18.89 3.18 -1.35
N SER A 129 -18.01 2.36 -1.90
CA SER A 129 -17.88 2.15 -3.35
C SER A 129 -18.41 0.79 -3.81
N GLY A 130 -18.50 -0.20 -2.91
CA GLY A 130 -18.78 -1.60 -3.26
C GLY A 130 -17.64 -2.27 -4.04
N ALA A 131 -16.49 -1.60 -4.20
CA ALA A 131 -15.35 -2.15 -4.91
C ALA A 131 -14.72 -3.30 -4.12
N PRO A 132 -14.37 -4.42 -4.77
CA PRO A 132 -13.64 -5.49 -4.11
C PRO A 132 -12.26 -5.02 -3.66
N VAL A 133 -11.81 -5.54 -2.50
CA VAL A 133 -10.48 -5.30 -1.96
C VAL A 133 -9.59 -6.49 -2.28
N VAL A 134 -8.47 -6.25 -2.95
CA VAL A 134 -7.44 -7.26 -3.24
C VAL A 134 -6.27 -7.02 -2.29
N PRO A 135 -5.98 -7.95 -1.36
CA PRO A 135 -4.77 -7.87 -0.53
C PRO A 135 -3.53 -8.04 -1.41
N VAL A 136 -2.49 -7.25 -1.16
CA VAL A 136 -1.23 -7.32 -1.90
C VAL A 136 -0.08 -7.47 -0.92
N ALA A 137 0.64 -8.59 -1.02
CA ALA A 137 1.87 -8.78 -0.28
C ALA A 137 3.05 -8.24 -1.09
N ILE A 138 3.86 -7.38 -0.47
CA ILE A 138 5.06 -6.76 -1.05
C ILE A 138 6.22 -7.11 -0.13
N LEU A 139 7.18 -7.89 -0.65
CA LEU A 139 8.30 -8.44 0.13
C LEU A 139 9.65 -8.12 -0.53
N GLY A 140 10.69 -8.00 0.29
CA GLY A 140 12.05 -7.80 -0.16
C GLY A 140 12.44 -6.33 -0.42
N THR A 141 11.49 -5.39 -0.42
CA THR A 141 11.78 -3.96 -0.58
C THR A 141 12.56 -3.39 0.61
N ARG A 142 12.41 -3.99 1.79
CA ARG A 142 13.23 -3.84 2.99
C ARG A 142 13.36 -5.18 3.69
N ALA A 143 14.47 -5.48 4.35
CA ALA A 143 14.68 -6.75 5.05
C ALA A 143 15.53 -6.55 6.31
N GLY A 144 15.40 -7.44 7.27
CA GLY A 144 16.19 -7.48 8.49
C GLY A 144 16.10 -6.16 9.28
N ASP A 145 17.26 -5.60 9.59
CA ASP A 145 17.48 -4.35 10.31
C ASP A 145 17.70 -3.12 9.41
N GLU A 146 17.45 -3.25 8.09
CA GLU A 146 17.62 -2.13 7.16
C GLU A 146 16.72 -0.94 7.58
N HIS A 147 17.31 0.26 7.55
CA HIS A 147 16.63 1.51 7.91
C HIS A 147 15.42 1.79 7.01
N LEU A 148 14.41 2.52 7.52
CA LEU A 148 13.18 2.85 6.79
C LEU A 148 13.42 3.57 5.45
N ASP A 149 14.50 4.35 5.34
CA ASP A 149 14.86 5.09 4.12
C ASP A 149 15.92 4.36 3.29
N PHE A 150 16.19 3.09 3.59
CA PHE A 150 17.13 2.28 2.83
C PHE A 150 16.69 2.13 1.38
N VAL A 151 17.63 2.38 0.46
CA VAL A 151 17.43 2.17 -0.99
C VAL A 151 18.09 0.86 -1.40
N PRO A 152 17.32 -0.15 -1.80
CA PRO A 152 17.88 -1.43 -2.24
C PRO A 152 18.78 -1.27 -3.45
N ARG A 153 19.85 -2.08 -3.51
CA ARG A 153 20.74 -2.13 -4.67
C ARG A 153 20.00 -2.68 -5.90
N PRO A 154 20.31 -2.19 -7.11
CA PRO A 154 19.81 -2.78 -8.35
C PRO A 154 20.06 -4.31 -8.39
N GLY A 155 19.10 -5.04 -8.95
CA GLY A 155 19.15 -6.51 -9.01
C GLY A 155 18.61 -7.22 -7.76
N ARG A 156 18.23 -6.49 -6.69
CA ARG A 156 17.58 -7.08 -5.52
C ARG A 156 16.27 -7.75 -5.91
N ARG A 157 15.98 -8.88 -5.29
CA ARG A 157 14.76 -9.64 -5.55
C ARG A 157 13.62 -9.09 -4.71
N PHE A 158 12.51 -8.78 -5.38
CA PHE A 158 11.23 -8.47 -4.74
C PHE A 158 10.21 -9.55 -5.05
N HIS A 159 9.22 -9.69 -4.22
CA HIS A 159 8.05 -10.53 -4.48
C HIS A 159 6.78 -9.74 -4.26
N VAL A 160 5.91 -9.71 -5.27
CA VAL A 160 4.57 -9.11 -5.18
C VAL A 160 3.54 -10.20 -5.43
N SER A 161 2.63 -10.37 -4.49
CA SER A 161 1.56 -11.36 -4.59
C SER A 161 0.20 -10.70 -4.44
N PHE A 162 -0.71 -10.98 -5.38
CA PHE A 162 -2.10 -10.52 -5.32
C PHE A 162 -2.98 -11.63 -4.75
N GLY A 163 -3.61 -11.37 -3.60
CA GLY A 163 -4.50 -12.31 -2.93
C GLY A 163 -5.91 -12.32 -3.49
N THR A 164 -6.73 -13.21 -2.96
CA THR A 164 -8.15 -13.34 -3.34
C THR A 164 -8.91 -12.05 -3.02
N ALA A 165 -9.71 -11.59 -3.96
CA ALA A 165 -10.52 -10.40 -3.81
C ALA A 165 -11.63 -10.61 -2.75
N LEU A 166 -11.78 -9.64 -1.83
CA LEU A 166 -12.86 -9.61 -0.83
C LEU A 166 -13.93 -8.62 -1.26
N THR A 167 -15.18 -9.04 -1.24
CA THR A 167 -16.32 -8.13 -1.41
C THR A 167 -16.92 -7.85 -0.05
N LEU A 168 -16.94 -6.58 0.34
CA LEU A 168 -17.44 -6.12 1.62
C LEU A 168 -18.72 -5.30 1.42
N GLY A 169 -19.72 -5.57 2.24
CA GLY A 169 -20.98 -4.86 2.20
C GLY A 169 -21.52 -4.57 3.61
N ARG A 170 -22.47 -3.67 3.72
CA ARG A 170 -23.20 -3.43 4.96
C ARG A 170 -24.17 -4.59 5.19
N ARG A 171 -24.30 -5.04 6.43
CA ARG A 171 -25.28 -6.07 6.82
C ARG A 171 -26.54 -5.42 7.36
N ALA A 172 -27.68 -6.05 7.13
CA ALA A 172 -28.95 -5.57 7.67
C ALA A 172 -28.91 -5.50 9.21
N GLY A 173 -29.39 -4.41 9.80
CA GLY A 173 -29.39 -4.19 11.25
C GLY A 173 -28.05 -3.77 11.86
N GLU A 174 -26.97 -3.71 11.08
CA GLU A 174 -25.65 -3.30 11.55
C GLU A 174 -25.50 -1.77 11.55
N SER A 175 -25.00 -1.21 12.65
CA SER A 175 -24.71 0.23 12.71
C SER A 175 -23.55 0.59 11.77
N GLY A 176 -23.46 1.85 11.34
CA GLY A 176 -22.37 2.30 10.48
C GLY A 176 -20.99 2.08 11.10
N ARG A 177 -20.87 2.25 12.44
CA ARG A 177 -19.61 1.99 13.16
C ARG A 177 -19.27 0.51 13.17
N ALA A 178 -20.22 -0.35 13.50
CA ALA A 178 -20.02 -1.80 13.52
C ALA A 178 -19.63 -2.33 12.12
N SER A 179 -20.26 -1.81 11.04
CA SER A 179 -19.89 -2.14 9.67
C SER A 179 -18.44 -1.74 9.35
N MET A 180 -18.02 -0.56 9.80
CA MET A 180 -16.65 -0.07 9.61
C MET A 180 -15.63 -0.94 10.36
N ASP A 181 -15.89 -1.22 11.64
CA ASP A 181 -14.99 -2.01 12.48
C ASP A 181 -14.84 -3.44 11.94
N ARG A 182 -15.94 -4.07 11.53
CA ARG A 182 -15.93 -5.38 10.89
C ARG A 182 -15.17 -5.38 9.57
N ALA A 183 -15.44 -4.42 8.69
CA ALA A 183 -14.76 -4.33 7.40
C ALA A 183 -13.25 -4.13 7.57
N ALA A 184 -12.83 -3.28 8.51
CA ALA A 184 -11.42 -3.09 8.82
C ALA A 184 -10.77 -4.38 9.33
N GLN A 185 -11.46 -5.13 10.22
CA GLN A 185 -10.97 -6.42 10.73
C GLN A 185 -10.85 -7.47 9.61
N GLU A 186 -11.86 -7.58 8.73
CA GLU A 186 -11.84 -8.53 7.61
C GLU A 186 -10.70 -8.21 6.64
N ILE A 187 -10.48 -6.93 6.29
CA ILE A 187 -9.35 -6.52 5.42
C ILE A 187 -8.02 -6.81 6.09
N ARG A 188 -7.88 -6.47 7.39
CA ARG A 188 -6.66 -6.74 8.14
C ARG A 188 -6.33 -8.23 8.17
N ALA A 189 -7.30 -9.07 8.52
CA ALA A 189 -7.11 -10.51 8.59
C ALA A 189 -6.70 -11.10 7.23
N ALA A 190 -7.34 -10.66 6.15
CA ALA A 190 -7.04 -11.08 4.79
C ALA A 190 -5.64 -10.63 4.35
N LEU A 191 -5.26 -9.38 4.60
CA LEU A 191 -3.93 -8.87 4.24
C LEU A 191 -2.85 -9.58 5.05
N ALA A 192 -2.99 -9.69 6.37
CA ALA A 192 -2.03 -10.38 7.23
C ALA A 192 -1.90 -11.88 6.88
N GLY A 193 -3.02 -12.54 6.58
CA GLY A 193 -3.01 -13.93 6.09
C GLY A 193 -2.24 -14.05 4.78
N HIS A 194 -2.58 -13.22 3.81
CA HIS A 194 -1.95 -13.24 2.50
C HIS A 194 -0.43 -12.91 2.55
N VAL A 195 -0.01 -12.00 3.43
CA VAL A 195 1.42 -11.71 3.65
C VAL A 195 2.14 -12.95 4.19
N ARG A 196 1.56 -13.66 5.18
CA ARG A 196 2.15 -14.91 5.70
C ARG A 196 2.30 -15.97 4.61
N ASP A 197 1.27 -16.18 3.79
CA ASP A 197 1.31 -17.13 2.69
C ASP A 197 2.39 -16.75 1.65
N ALA A 198 2.50 -15.45 1.33
CA ALA A 198 3.53 -14.95 0.42
C ALA A 198 4.95 -15.13 0.96
N ILE A 199 5.17 -14.99 2.27
CA ILE A 199 6.45 -15.28 2.93
C ILE A 199 6.82 -16.76 2.75
N GLN A 200 5.87 -17.66 3.01
CA GLN A 200 6.10 -19.10 2.86
C GLN A 200 6.43 -19.49 1.40
N LEU A 201 5.71 -18.90 0.44
CA LEU A 201 5.93 -19.17 -0.98
C LEU A 201 7.25 -18.62 -1.52
N SER A 202 7.64 -17.41 -1.11
CA SER A 202 8.81 -16.70 -1.66
C SER A 202 10.09 -16.97 -0.89
N GLY A 203 9.99 -17.40 0.37
CA GLY A 203 11.11 -17.48 1.31
C GLY A 203 11.66 -16.12 1.74
N GLN A 204 10.97 -15.02 1.45
CA GLN A 204 11.40 -13.67 1.81
C GLN A 204 10.71 -13.23 3.10
N PRO A 205 11.45 -13.04 4.21
CA PRO A 205 10.87 -12.60 5.47
C PRO A 205 10.50 -11.11 5.45
N LEU A 206 9.66 -10.71 6.39
CA LEU A 206 9.47 -9.30 6.73
C LEU A 206 10.71 -8.75 7.45
N PRO A 207 10.92 -7.42 7.42
CA PRO A 207 11.94 -6.79 8.24
C PRO A 207 11.60 -6.95 9.73
N PHE A 208 12.62 -6.84 10.59
CA PHE A 208 12.39 -6.85 12.04
C PHE A 208 11.51 -5.65 12.44
N ALA A 209 10.62 -5.86 13.41
CA ALA A 209 9.89 -4.76 14.02
C ALA A 209 10.89 -3.79 14.67
N GLU A 210 10.76 -2.49 14.43
CA GLU A 210 11.60 -1.50 15.08
C GLU A 210 11.38 -1.59 16.59
N THR A 211 12.45 -1.90 17.33
CA THR A 211 12.42 -1.83 18.79
C THR A 211 12.36 -0.34 19.15
N SER A 212 11.49 0.05 20.08
CA SER A 212 11.19 1.43 20.48
C SER A 212 12.40 2.28 20.95
N LYS A 213 13.61 1.78 20.84
CA LYS A 213 14.87 2.48 21.16
C LYS A 213 15.27 3.53 20.12
N ASP A 214 14.83 3.42 18.87
CA ASP A 214 15.26 4.37 17.83
C ASP A 214 14.41 5.66 17.80
N LEU A 215 13.25 5.67 18.46
CA LEU A 215 12.42 6.87 18.58
C LEU A 215 12.94 7.89 19.60
N THR A 216 13.81 7.48 20.52
CA THR A 216 14.42 8.36 21.53
C THR A 216 15.72 9.04 21.06
N ALA A 217 16.38 8.53 20.03
CA ALA A 217 17.64 9.09 19.52
C ALA A 217 17.46 10.40 18.71
N VAL A 218 16.26 10.67 18.21
CA VAL A 218 15.97 11.90 17.42
C VAL A 218 15.48 13.07 18.28
N ALA A 219 15.11 12.81 19.54
CA ALA A 219 14.57 13.82 20.46
C ALA A 219 15.61 14.45 21.43
N GLY A 220 16.88 14.10 21.33
CA GLY A 220 17.89 14.49 22.30
C GLY A 220 19.13 15.16 21.71
N THR A 221 18.96 16.32 21.06
CA THR A 221 20.08 17.27 20.95
C THR A 221 19.77 18.44 21.87
N PRO A 222 20.44 18.59 23.02
CA PRO A 222 20.34 19.81 23.79
C PRO A 222 20.98 20.96 23.00
N ALA A 223 20.28 22.08 22.92
CA ALA A 223 20.87 23.34 22.51
C ALA A 223 21.97 23.69 23.51
N ASP A 224 23.22 23.68 23.08
CA ASP A 224 24.32 24.32 23.81
C ASP A 224 24.16 25.83 23.70
N ASP A 225 23.79 26.43 24.83
CA ASP A 225 24.00 27.85 25.12
C ASP A 225 25.50 28.12 25.21
N HIS A 226 26.02 28.97 24.33
CA HIS A 226 27.10 29.94 24.61
C HIS A 226 27.04 31.10 23.63
#